data_db27e61384a08ae40cce54858c38e09f
#
_entry.id   db27e61384a08ae40cce54858c38e09f
#
_cell.length_a   1.000
_cell.length_b   1.000
_cell.length_c   1.000
_cell.angle_alpha   90.00
_cell.angle_beta   90.00
_cell.angle_gamma   90.00
#
_symmetry.space_group_name_H-M   'P 1'
#
loop_
_entity.id
_entity.type
_entity.pdbx_description
1 polymer ?
#
loop_
_entity_poly.entity_id
_entity_poly.type
_entity_poly.pdbx_seq_one_letter_code
_entity_poly.pdbx_strand_id
1 'polypeptide(L)'
;MTLDQRVWVTTTGEETEKLGATLLGVSPARGAPCRIVTLSGDLGAGKSTFARGVLRALGVTGAIKSPSYTLLETYPLAAVTAVHLDLYRLKDPSELEYLGLADYHRPGHLWLVEWPEHGGNRIPRADLNFEFTIGPAGHRIERIEKFRPNK
;
A
#
# COMPACT_ATOMS: atom_id res chain seq x y z
N MET A 1 10.82 13.05 12.84
CA MET A 1 9.40 12.92 12.44
C MET A 1 8.54 12.81 13.69
N THR A 2 7.52 13.62 13.79
CA THR A 2 6.61 13.57 14.92
C THR A 2 5.45 12.63 14.62
N LEU A 3 4.83 12.06 15.68
CA LEU A 3 3.67 11.18 15.52
C LEU A 3 2.46 11.91 14.90
N ASP A 4 2.46 13.24 14.97
CA ASP A 4 1.35 14.04 14.47
C ASP A 4 1.53 14.49 13.02
N GLN A 5 2.67 14.19 12.42
CA GLN A 5 2.89 14.58 11.03
C GLN A 5 1.98 13.75 10.13
N ARG A 6 1.26 14.43 9.24
CA ARG A 6 0.32 13.80 8.32
C ARG A 6 0.59 14.09 6.87
N VAL A 7 1.44 15.05 6.59
CA VAL A 7 1.76 15.46 5.22
C VAL A 7 3.27 15.48 5.04
N TRP A 8 3.71 14.89 3.94
CA TRP A 8 5.12 14.85 3.56
C TRP A 8 5.24 15.27 2.11
N VAL A 9 6.37 15.85 1.76
CA VAL A 9 6.68 16.20 0.37
C VAL A 9 8.00 15.53 0.02
N THR A 10 8.02 14.80 -1.09
CA THR A 10 9.23 14.15 -1.59
C THR A 10 9.51 14.66 -2.99
N THR A 11 10.80 14.83 -3.31
CA THR A 11 11.23 15.37 -4.60
C THR A 11 11.94 14.34 -5.47
N THR A 12 12.27 13.17 -4.90
CA THR A 12 12.93 12.09 -5.65
C THR A 12 12.26 10.75 -5.30
N GLY A 13 12.44 9.77 -6.17
CA GLY A 13 11.98 8.41 -5.90
C GLY A 13 12.63 7.82 -4.65
N GLU A 14 13.91 8.14 -4.43
CA GLU A 14 14.62 7.66 -3.24
C GLU A 14 13.98 8.21 -1.97
N GLU A 15 13.59 9.47 -1.96
CA GLU A 15 12.91 10.07 -0.82
C GLU A 15 11.55 9.40 -0.58
N THR A 16 10.82 9.10 -1.64
CA THR A 16 9.53 8.43 -1.52
C THR A 16 9.68 6.99 -0.99
N GLU A 17 10.68 6.26 -1.47
CA GLU A 17 10.99 4.93 -0.95
C GLU A 17 11.35 4.99 0.53
N LYS A 18 12.20 5.94 0.90
CA LYS A 18 12.61 6.10 2.29
C LYS A 18 11.44 6.46 3.19
N LEU A 19 10.52 7.27 2.70
CA LEU A 19 9.32 7.61 3.46
C LEU A 19 8.47 6.37 3.72
N GLY A 20 8.23 5.54 2.70
CA GLY A 20 7.52 4.28 2.87
C GLY A 20 8.18 3.38 3.89
N ALA A 21 9.50 3.23 3.78
CA ALA A 21 10.28 2.43 4.72
C ALA A 21 10.14 2.95 6.15
N THR A 22 10.18 4.25 6.33
CA THR A 22 10.10 4.87 7.66
C THR A 22 8.71 4.70 8.27
N LEU A 23 7.66 4.87 7.49
CA LEU A 23 6.29 4.86 8.00
C LEU A 23 5.74 3.45 8.20
N LEU A 24 6.07 2.51 7.32
CA LEU A 24 5.45 1.19 7.32
C LEU A 24 6.45 0.03 7.26
N GLY A 25 7.73 0.31 7.20
CA GLY A 25 8.76 -0.71 6.99
C GLY A 25 9.27 -1.37 8.27
N VAL A 26 8.66 -1.10 9.41
CA VAL A 26 9.03 -1.77 10.67
C VAL A 26 8.22 -3.04 10.79
N SER A 27 8.91 -4.17 10.94
CA SER A 27 8.23 -5.47 11.06
C SER A 27 7.36 -5.50 12.31
N PRO A 28 6.09 -5.88 12.16
CA PRO A 28 5.20 -6.02 13.31
C PRO A 28 5.60 -7.23 14.15
N ALA A 29 5.04 -7.34 15.34
CA ALA A 29 5.18 -8.55 16.12
C ALA A 29 4.59 -9.73 15.35
N ARG A 30 5.19 -10.90 15.49
CA ARG A 30 4.70 -12.11 14.83
C ARG A 30 3.24 -12.36 15.24
N GLY A 31 2.38 -12.59 14.26
CA GLY A 31 0.97 -12.84 14.50
C GLY A 31 0.14 -11.59 14.80
N ALA A 32 0.70 -10.39 14.57
CA ALA A 32 -0.04 -9.14 14.76
C ALA A 32 -1.31 -9.13 13.89
N PRO A 33 -2.34 -8.37 14.27
CA PRO A 33 -3.55 -8.26 13.47
C PRO A 33 -3.26 -7.82 12.04
N CYS A 34 -4.08 -8.26 11.11
CA CYS A 34 -3.98 -7.86 9.71
C CYS A 34 -4.10 -6.34 9.61
N ARG A 35 -3.25 -5.74 8.79
CA ARG A 35 -3.27 -4.30 8.57
C ARG A 35 -3.49 -4.02 7.10
N ILE A 36 -4.50 -3.23 6.79
CA ILE A 36 -4.86 -2.85 5.43
C ILE A 36 -4.46 -1.39 5.21
N VAL A 37 -3.54 -1.17 4.27
CA VAL A 37 -3.08 0.17 3.93
C VAL A 37 -3.41 0.44 2.47
N THR A 38 -4.13 1.52 2.21
CA THR A 38 -4.49 1.90 0.85
C THR A 38 -3.67 3.10 0.39
N LEU A 39 -3.32 3.08 -0.89
CA LEU A 39 -2.50 4.11 -1.54
C LEU A 39 -3.31 4.65 -2.72
N SER A 40 -3.85 5.84 -2.55
CA SER A 40 -4.73 6.47 -3.54
C SER A 40 -4.03 7.66 -4.18
N GLY A 41 -4.48 8.06 -5.35
CA GLY A 41 -4.00 9.29 -5.96
C GLY A 41 -3.61 9.14 -7.40
N ASP A 42 -3.06 10.22 -7.96
CA ASP A 42 -2.78 10.35 -9.37
C ASP A 42 -1.76 9.34 -9.88
N LEU A 43 -1.91 8.97 -11.15
CA LEU A 43 -0.92 8.14 -11.81
C LEU A 43 0.44 8.84 -11.80
N GLY A 44 1.48 8.12 -11.45
CA GLY A 44 2.84 8.68 -11.39
C GLY A 44 3.14 9.49 -10.13
N ALA A 45 2.23 9.52 -9.15
CA ALA A 45 2.42 10.31 -7.93
C ALA A 45 3.28 9.62 -6.87
N GLY A 46 3.76 8.40 -7.13
CA GLY A 46 4.71 7.74 -6.24
C GLY A 46 4.16 6.57 -5.42
N LYS A 47 2.95 6.08 -5.70
CA LYS A 47 2.34 4.99 -4.95
C LYS A 47 3.17 3.70 -5.00
N SER A 48 3.57 3.28 -6.19
CA SER A 48 4.37 2.06 -6.35
C SER A 48 5.76 2.22 -5.76
N THR A 49 6.34 3.40 -5.87
CA THR A 49 7.65 3.71 -5.31
C THR A 49 7.62 3.63 -3.78
N PHE A 50 6.57 4.19 -3.19
CA PHE A 50 6.35 4.13 -1.75
C PHE A 50 6.19 2.66 -1.29
N ALA A 51 5.36 1.89 -1.99
CA ALA A 51 5.15 0.48 -1.68
C ALA A 51 6.45 -0.31 -1.75
N ARG A 52 7.27 -0.05 -2.77
CA ARG A 52 8.56 -0.72 -2.90
C ARG A 52 9.47 -0.42 -1.71
N GLY A 53 9.47 0.82 -1.24
CA GLY A 53 10.24 1.20 -0.04
C GLY A 53 9.80 0.42 1.19
N VAL A 54 8.49 0.26 1.38
CA VAL A 54 7.94 -0.55 2.48
C VAL A 54 8.42 -2.00 2.36
N LEU A 55 8.26 -2.60 1.18
CA LEU A 55 8.61 -4.00 0.97
C LEU A 55 10.10 -4.25 1.19
N ARG A 56 10.96 -3.35 0.69
CA ARG A 56 12.41 -3.46 0.91
C ARG A 56 12.76 -3.44 2.38
N ALA A 57 12.18 -2.49 3.12
CA ALA A 57 12.45 -2.36 4.54
C ALA A 57 11.97 -3.56 5.34
N LEU A 58 10.89 -4.21 4.90
CA LEU A 58 10.38 -5.41 5.55
C LEU A 58 11.22 -6.65 5.24
N GLY A 59 12.11 -6.60 4.27
CA GLY A 59 13.03 -7.69 3.98
C GLY A 59 12.91 -8.33 2.60
N VAL A 60 12.10 -7.77 1.72
CA VAL A 60 11.98 -8.31 0.35
C VAL A 60 13.28 -8.03 -0.40
N THR A 61 13.88 -9.09 -0.97
CA THR A 61 15.09 -9.00 -1.78
C THR A 61 14.76 -9.31 -3.23
N GLY A 62 15.67 -8.97 -4.12
CA GLY A 62 15.46 -9.19 -5.55
C GLY A 62 14.59 -8.13 -6.19
N ALA A 63 14.11 -8.38 -7.40
CA ALA A 63 13.30 -7.43 -8.14
C ALA A 63 11.90 -7.32 -7.53
N ILE A 64 11.43 -6.10 -7.34
CA ILE A 64 10.05 -5.82 -6.93
C ILE A 64 9.38 -5.14 -8.11
N LYS A 65 8.37 -5.80 -8.67
CA LYS A 65 7.61 -5.27 -9.79
C LYS A 65 6.21 -4.90 -9.32
N SER A 66 5.66 -3.81 -9.85
CA SER A 66 4.27 -3.48 -9.61
C SER A 66 3.39 -4.61 -10.17
N PRO A 67 2.39 -5.10 -9.42
CA PRO A 67 1.52 -6.17 -9.89
C PRO A 67 0.41 -5.67 -10.82
N SER A 68 0.74 -4.80 -11.78
CA SER A 68 -0.24 -4.15 -12.65
C SER A 68 -1.04 -5.16 -13.47
N TYR A 69 -0.41 -6.25 -13.89
CA TYR A 69 -1.07 -7.26 -14.71
C TYR A 69 -1.62 -8.43 -13.89
N THR A 70 -0.88 -8.82 -12.85
CA THR A 70 -1.27 -9.94 -11.99
C THR A 70 -2.25 -9.53 -10.91
N LEU A 71 -2.39 -8.23 -10.65
CA LEU A 71 -3.20 -7.59 -9.63
C LEU A 71 -2.71 -7.84 -8.22
N LEU A 72 -2.04 -8.94 -7.95
CA LEU A 72 -1.66 -9.38 -6.62
C LEU A 72 -0.28 -10.01 -6.64
N GLU A 73 0.58 -9.59 -5.71
CA GLU A 73 1.83 -10.27 -5.39
C GLU A 73 1.91 -10.44 -3.89
N THR A 74 2.40 -11.57 -3.44
CA THR A 74 2.59 -11.85 -2.02
C THR A 74 4.07 -12.08 -1.71
N TYR A 75 4.49 -11.61 -0.55
CA TYR A 75 5.87 -11.71 -0.09
C TYR A 75 5.87 -12.28 1.32
N PRO A 76 5.99 -13.62 1.48
CA PRO A 76 6.08 -14.21 2.80
C PRO A 76 7.45 -13.91 3.41
N LEU A 77 7.44 -13.25 4.57
CA LEU A 77 8.63 -12.85 5.29
C LEU A 77 8.60 -13.45 6.70
N ALA A 78 9.68 -13.26 7.47
CA ALA A 78 9.81 -13.92 8.76
C ALA A 78 8.70 -13.54 9.76
N ALA A 79 8.36 -12.26 9.84
CA ALA A 79 7.38 -11.77 10.81
C ALA A 79 6.03 -11.38 10.21
N VAL A 80 5.96 -11.21 8.90
CA VAL A 80 4.76 -10.72 8.22
C VAL A 80 4.75 -11.23 6.79
N THR A 81 3.56 -11.50 6.27
CA THR A 81 3.38 -11.69 4.83
C THR A 81 2.84 -10.39 4.26
N ALA A 82 3.58 -9.80 3.34
CA ALA A 82 3.14 -8.58 2.66
C ALA A 82 2.32 -8.96 1.43
N VAL A 83 1.20 -8.28 1.26
CA VAL A 83 0.26 -8.50 0.16
C VAL A 83 0.20 -7.19 -0.62
N HIS A 84 0.67 -7.18 -1.85
CA HIS A 84 0.68 -5.99 -2.68
C HIS A 84 -0.35 -6.14 -3.79
N LEU A 85 -1.32 -5.22 -3.82
CA LEU A 85 -2.37 -5.17 -4.82
C LEU A 85 -2.23 -3.89 -5.62
N ASP A 86 -2.38 -4.00 -6.95
CA ASP A 86 -2.45 -2.84 -7.83
C ASP A 86 -3.67 -3.03 -8.73
N LEU A 87 -4.70 -2.25 -8.48
CA LEU A 87 -5.99 -2.41 -9.14
C LEU A 87 -6.20 -1.43 -10.29
N TYR A 88 -5.11 -0.79 -10.75
CA TYR A 88 -5.23 0.20 -11.82
C TYR A 88 -5.95 -0.34 -13.06
N ARG A 89 -5.61 -1.57 -13.46
CA ARG A 89 -6.17 -2.19 -14.67
C ARG A 89 -7.45 -2.99 -14.44
N LEU A 90 -7.90 -3.05 -13.19
CA LEU A 90 -9.11 -3.80 -12.87
C LEU A 90 -10.31 -3.13 -13.51
N LYS A 91 -11.09 -3.87 -14.28
CA LYS A 91 -12.27 -3.35 -14.97
C LYS A 91 -13.56 -3.60 -14.20
N ASP A 92 -13.64 -4.74 -13.54
CA ASP A 92 -14.81 -5.15 -12.79
C ASP A 92 -14.36 -5.68 -11.43
N PRO A 93 -14.87 -5.12 -10.32
CA PRO A 93 -14.52 -5.60 -8.99
C PRO A 93 -14.74 -7.10 -8.78
N SER A 94 -15.66 -7.72 -9.52
CA SER A 94 -15.90 -9.15 -9.40
C SER A 94 -14.69 -10.00 -9.79
N GLU A 95 -13.75 -9.46 -10.57
CA GLU A 95 -12.52 -10.16 -10.90
C GLU A 95 -11.69 -10.49 -9.67
N LEU A 96 -11.87 -9.71 -8.59
CA LEU A 96 -11.14 -9.95 -7.34
C LEU A 96 -11.56 -11.24 -6.63
N GLU A 97 -12.74 -11.77 -6.95
CA GLU A 97 -13.22 -13.02 -6.35
C GLU A 97 -12.30 -14.20 -6.67
N TYR A 98 -11.57 -14.12 -7.79
CA TYR A 98 -10.69 -15.20 -8.22
C TYR A 98 -9.30 -15.14 -7.58
N LEU A 99 -9.00 -14.08 -6.82
CA LEU A 99 -7.68 -13.92 -6.22
C LEU A 99 -7.55 -14.56 -4.84
N GLY A 100 -8.66 -14.99 -4.24
CA GLY A 100 -8.62 -15.60 -2.91
C GLY A 100 -8.22 -14.63 -1.81
N LEU A 101 -8.67 -13.37 -1.89
CA LEU A 101 -8.26 -12.33 -0.95
C LEU A 101 -8.58 -12.67 0.51
N ALA A 102 -9.65 -13.42 0.76
CA ALA A 102 -10.01 -13.79 2.12
C ALA A 102 -8.92 -14.60 2.83
N ASP A 103 -8.13 -15.35 2.07
CA ASP A 103 -7.03 -16.14 2.63
C ASP A 103 -5.90 -15.29 3.17
N TYR A 104 -5.83 -14.03 2.75
CA TYR A 104 -4.79 -13.09 3.19
C TYR A 104 -5.30 -12.10 4.24
N HIS A 105 -6.61 -12.11 4.53
CA HIS A 105 -7.19 -11.20 5.50
C HIS A 105 -7.19 -11.84 6.89
N ARG A 106 -5.99 -12.06 7.40
CA ARG A 106 -5.74 -12.78 8.66
C ARG A 106 -4.56 -12.16 9.40
N PRO A 107 -4.43 -12.46 10.70
CA PRO A 107 -3.23 -12.01 11.45
C PRO A 107 -1.95 -12.38 10.73
N GLY A 108 -0.94 -11.56 10.87
CA GLY A 108 0.36 -11.77 10.24
C GLY A 108 0.44 -11.27 8.80
N HIS A 109 -0.54 -10.53 8.34
CA HIS A 109 -0.56 -10.00 6.96
C HIS A 109 -0.62 -8.48 6.96
N LEU A 110 0.13 -7.88 6.03
CA LEU A 110 0.10 -6.43 5.77
C LEU A 110 -0.27 -6.25 4.29
N TRP A 111 -1.34 -5.51 4.03
CA TRP A 111 -1.77 -5.22 2.67
C TRP A 111 -1.35 -3.82 2.26
N LEU A 112 -0.83 -3.69 1.05
CA LEU A 112 -0.59 -2.42 0.38
C LEU A 112 -1.44 -2.43 -0.88
N VAL A 113 -2.45 -1.59 -0.94
CA VAL A 113 -3.43 -1.60 -2.02
C VAL A 113 -3.38 -0.29 -2.79
N GLU A 114 -2.93 -0.34 -4.05
CA GLU A 114 -2.95 0.81 -4.96
C GLU A 114 -4.27 0.80 -5.73
N TRP A 115 -4.82 1.99 -5.96
CA TRP A 115 -6.10 2.17 -6.64
C TRP A 115 -7.24 1.40 -5.96
N PRO A 116 -7.42 1.56 -4.64
CA PRO A 116 -8.42 0.79 -3.91
C PRO A 116 -9.85 1.06 -4.40
N GLU A 117 -10.10 2.24 -4.94
CA GLU A 117 -11.42 2.61 -5.45
C GLU A 117 -11.89 1.71 -6.59
N HIS A 118 -10.97 1.13 -7.37
CA HIS A 118 -11.33 0.22 -8.44
C HIS A 118 -11.84 -1.13 -7.91
N GLY A 119 -11.52 -1.47 -6.67
CA GLY A 119 -11.96 -2.72 -6.06
C GLY A 119 -13.32 -2.65 -5.39
N GLY A 120 -13.86 -1.46 -5.22
CA GLY A 120 -15.16 -1.28 -4.59
C GLY A 120 -15.21 -1.89 -3.19
N ASN A 121 -16.31 -2.55 -2.89
CA ASN A 121 -16.50 -3.18 -1.58
C ASN A 121 -15.79 -4.53 -1.43
N ARG A 122 -15.09 -4.99 -2.45
CA ARG A 122 -14.30 -6.23 -2.40
C ARG A 122 -12.98 -6.05 -1.64
N ILE A 123 -12.55 -4.80 -1.46
CA ILE A 123 -11.36 -4.49 -0.66
C ILE A 123 -11.84 -4.24 0.78
N PRO A 124 -11.23 -4.90 1.78
CA PRO A 124 -11.59 -4.63 3.17
C PRO A 124 -11.36 -3.18 3.54
N ARG A 125 -12.01 -2.74 4.60
CA ARG A 125 -11.84 -1.38 5.10
C ARG A 125 -10.38 -1.13 5.47
N ALA A 126 -9.85 0.01 5.03
CA ALA A 126 -8.47 0.37 5.30
C ALA A 126 -8.27 0.80 6.76
N ASP A 127 -7.16 0.38 7.34
CA ASP A 127 -6.70 0.87 8.64
C ASP A 127 -5.98 2.19 8.49
N LEU A 128 -5.27 2.35 7.37
CA LEU A 128 -4.57 3.59 7.02
C LEU A 128 -4.78 3.86 5.54
N ASN A 129 -4.90 5.12 5.17
CA ASN A 129 -4.93 5.53 3.79
C ASN A 129 -3.95 6.67 3.55
N PHE A 130 -3.14 6.54 2.50
CA PHE A 130 -2.24 7.60 2.05
C PHE A 130 -2.71 8.11 0.70
N GLU A 131 -2.82 9.42 0.57
CA GLU A 131 -3.22 10.06 -0.67
C GLU A 131 -2.02 10.76 -1.29
N PHE A 132 -1.76 10.47 -2.56
CA PHE A 132 -0.60 10.93 -3.30
C PHE A 132 -1.06 11.92 -4.36
N THR A 133 -0.45 13.11 -4.37
CA THR A 133 -0.72 14.12 -5.39
C THR A 133 0.59 14.68 -5.91
N ILE A 134 0.57 15.17 -7.14
CA ILE A 134 1.72 15.84 -7.75
C ILE A 134 1.50 17.33 -7.58
N GLY A 135 2.44 17.99 -6.93
CA GLY A 135 2.36 19.42 -6.67
C GLY A 135 3.58 20.16 -7.20
N PRO A 136 3.59 21.49 -7.07
CA PRO A 136 4.69 22.31 -7.58
C PRO A 136 6.02 22.07 -6.85
N ALA A 137 5.95 21.62 -5.60
CA ALA A 137 7.15 21.37 -4.79
C ALA A 137 7.60 19.90 -4.84
N GLY A 138 6.86 19.03 -5.53
CA GLY A 138 7.15 17.60 -5.60
C GLY A 138 5.92 16.77 -5.37
N HIS A 139 6.12 15.51 -4.97
CA HIS A 139 5.03 14.62 -4.63
C HIS A 139 4.57 14.88 -3.20
N ARG A 140 3.28 15.13 -3.04
CA ARG A 140 2.68 15.36 -1.73
C ARG A 140 1.96 14.10 -1.29
N ILE A 141 2.26 13.65 -0.09
CA ILE A 141 1.72 12.42 0.48
C ILE A 141 1.03 12.77 1.78
N GLU A 142 -0.25 12.47 1.88
CA GLU A 142 -1.05 12.79 3.06
C GLU A 142 -1.66 11.53 3.64
N ARG A 143 -1.51 11.36 4.94
CA ARG A 143 -2.17 10.28 5.68
C ARG A 143 -3.58 10.73 6.05
N ILE A 144 -4.57 9.96 5.60
CA ILE A 144 -5.97 10.24 5.87
C ILE A 144 -6.50 9.16 6.81
N GLU A 145 -6.86 9.56 8.02
CA GLU A 145 -7.28 8.63 9.07
C GLU A 145 -8.71 8.13 8.93
N LYS A 146 -9.57 8.92 8.30
CA LYS A 146 -11.00 8.62 8.23
C LYS A 146 -11.46 8.34 6.81
N PHE A 147 -10.63 7.62 6.08
CA PHE A 147 -11.01 7.24 4.72
C PHE A 147 -12.17 6.25 4.75
N ARG A 148 -13.25 6.60 4.04
CA ARG A 148 -14.46 5.77 3.97
C ARG A 148 -14.91 5.67 2.53
N PRO A 149 -14.36 4.70 1.77
CA PRO A 149 -14.62 4.61 0.33
C PRO A 149 -16.08 4.31 -0.01
N ASN A 150 -16.82 3.72 0.91
CA ASN A 150 -18.18 3.26 0.68
C ASN A 150 -19.25 4.16 1.29
N LYS A 151 -18.90 5.41 1.50
CA LYS A 151 -19.85 6.33 2.10
C LYS A 151 -20.40 7.30 1.09
#